data_965a45b41e773c8459de1ca6db5bd841
#
_entry.id   965a45b41e773c8459de1ca6db5bd841
#
_cell.length_a   1.000
_cell.length_b   1.000
_cell.length_c   1.000
_cell.angle_alpha   90.00
_cell.angle_beta   90.00
_cell.angle_gamma   90.00
#
_symmetry.space_group_name_H-M   'P 1'
#
loop_
_entity.id
_entity.type
_entity.pdbx_description
1 polymer ?
#
loop_
_entity_poly.entity_id
_entity_poly.type
_entity_poly.pdbx_seq_one_letter_code
_entity_poly.pdbx_strand_id
1 'polypeptide(L)' 'MAIIQEITKSDNSYTMRGGLTYCEAAYNEYYDIMGEKYVRVQTFGSAQRQEQGKQSQVIHLNKETAKQLVEYLKQSFNL' A
#
# COMPACT_ATOMS: atom_id res chain seq x y z
N MET A 1 -8.19 7.72 4.74
CA MET A 1 -6.77 7.75 4.43
C MET A 1 -5.96 7.50 5.67
N ALA A 2 -4.90 6.75 5.53
CA ALA A 2 -4.10 6.40 6.69
C ALA A 2 -2.63 6.45 6.33
N ILE A 3 -1.84 6.93 7.29
CA ILE A 3 -0.39 6.84 7.17
C ILE A 3 0.10 5.72 8.09
N ILE A 4 0.95 4.86 7.55
CA ILE A 4 1.48 3.75 8.32
C ILE A 4 2.62 4.27 9.18
N GLN A 5 2.51 4.05 10.47
CA GLN A 5 3.52 4.50 11.42
C GLN A 5 4.60 3.44 11.61
N GLU A 6 4.20 2.18 11.57
CA GLU A 6 5.13 1.09 11.78
C GLU A 6 4.59 -0.17 11.14
N ILE A 7 5.47 -1.02 10.61
CA ILE A 7 5.08 -2.30 10.04
C ILE A 7 5.81 -3.38 10.81
N THR A 8 5.06 -4.33 11.35
CA THR A 8 5.65 -5.46 12.04
C THR A 8 5.16 -6.74 11.40
N LYS A 9 5.95 -7.80 11.52
CA LYS A 9 5.55 -9.08 11.01
C LYS A 9 4.57 -9.73 11.98
N SER A 10 3.43 -10.15 11.45
CA SER A 10 2.45 -10.85 12.26
C SER A 10 2.87 -12.29 12.48
N ASP A 11 2.61 -12.82 13.66
CA ASP A 11 2.87 -14.23 13.95
C ASP A 11 1.76 -15.14 13.48
N ASN A 12 0.65 -14.57 13.04
CA ASN A 12 -0.50 -15.36 12.62
C ASN A 12 -0.27 -15.94 11.24
N SER A 13 -0.56 -17.20 11.07
CA SER A 13 -0.61 -17.78 9.74
C SER A 13 -2.01 -17.61 9.19
N TYR A 14 -2.10 -17.62 7.88
CA TYR A 14 -3.33 -17.20 7.25
C TYR A 14 -3.46 -17.89 5.90
N THR A 15 -4.60 -18.50 5.68
CA THR A 15 -4.89 -19.15 4.42
C THR A 15 -6.09 -18.46 3.77
N MET A 16 -5.88 -17.98 2.57
CA MET A 16 -6.94 -17.29 1.83
C MET A 16 -7.96 -18.33 1.35
N ARG A 17 -9.22 -18.11 1.66
CA ARG A 17 -10.26 -19.05 1.27
C ARG A 17 -10.99 -18.64 0.02
N GLY A 18 -11.03 -17.38 -0.28
CA GLY A 18 -11.70 -16.88 -1.47
C GLY A 18 -10.72 -16.43 -2.50
N GLY A 19 -11.22 -16.07 -3.64
CA GLY A 19 -10.40 -15.47 -4.66
C GLY A 19 -10.09 -14.03 -4.34
N LEU A 20 -9.08 -13.51 -4.99
CA LEU A 20 -8.72 -12.11 -4.87
C LEU A 20 -9.35 -11.34 -6.01
N THR A 21 -9.73 -10.11 -5.72
CA THR A 21 -10.25 -9.21 -6.73
C THR A 21 -9.09 -8.38 -7.24
N TYR A 22 -8.95 -8.32 -8.55
CA TYR A 22 -7.88 -7.55 -9.15
C TYR A 22 -8.29 -6.10 -9.29
N CYS A 23 -7.35 -5.23 -9.06
CA CYS A 23 -7.56 -3.80 -9.26
C CYS A 23 -6.25 -3.19 -9.70
N GLU A 24 -6.34 -1.97 -10.19
CA GLU A 24 -5.15 -1.21 -10.52
C GLU A 24 -4.78 -0.34 -9.34
N ALA A 25 -3.51 0.02 -9.29
CA ALA A 25 -3.01 0.90 -8.25
C ALA A 25 -2.02 1.87 -8.86
N ALA A 26 -1.86 2.97 -8.18
CA ALA A 26 -0.87 3.97 -8.58
C ALA A 26 -0.19 4.49 -7.34
N TYR A 27 1.01 5.00 -7.51
CA TYR A 27 1.67 5.66 -6.40
C TYR A 27 2.14 7.04 -6.83
N ASN A 28 2.22 7.93 -5.85
CA ASN A 28 2.70 9.29 -6.05
C ASN A 28 3.67 9.64 -4.95
N GLU A 29 4.57 10.54 -5.26
CA GLU A 29 5.45 11.15 -4.26
C GLU A 29 4.93 12.53 -3.96
N TYR A 30 5.04 12.93 -2.69
CA TYR A 30 4.66 14.28 -2.33
C TYR A 30 5.43 14.71 -1.09
N TYR A 31 5.46 16.01 -0.84
CA TYR A 31 6.12 16.60 0.31
C TYR A 31 5.08 17.31 1.16
N ASP A 32 5.28 17.25 2.47
CA ASP A 32 4.44 18.06 3.35
C ASP A 32 5.04 19.45 3.49
N ILE A 33 4.41 20.27 4.32
CA ILE A 33 4.85 21.65 4.48
C ILE A 33 6.19 21.77 5.17
N MET A 34 6.62 20.69 5.84
CA MET A 34 7.91 20.67 6.50
C MET A 34 9.03 20.15 5.59
N GLY A 35 8.68 19.77 4.37
CA GLY A 35 9.66 19.25 3.44
C GLY A 35 9.90 17.77 3.54
N GLU A 36 9.12 17.06 4.36
CA GLU A 36 9.22 15.60 4.46
C GLU A 36 8.58 14.95 3.25
N LYS A 37 9.28 13.96 2.72
CA LYS A 37 8.79 13.24 1.54
C LYS A 37 7.98 12.02 1.94
N TYR A 38 6.89 11.82 1.25
CA TYR A 38 6.00 10.68 1.47
C TYR A 38 5.67 10.02 0.15
N VAL A 39 5.24 8.77 0.23
CA VAL A 39 4.69 8.06 -0.90
C VAL A 39 3.25 7.72 -0.57
N ARG A 40 2.41 7.88 -1.55
CA ARG A 40 1.00 7.57 -1.43
C ARG A 40 0.66 6.50 -2.45
N VAL A 41 0.11 5.38 -1.96
CA VAL A 41 -0.34 4.29 -2.83
C VAL A 41 -1.86 4.26 -2.75
N GLN A 42 -2.50 4.26 -3.91
CA GLN A 42 -3.96 4.22 -3.94
C GLN A 42 -4.40 3.14 -4.91
N THR A 43 -5.48 2.47 -4.55
CA THR A 43 -6.09 1.48 -5.43
C THR A 43 -7.33 2.07 -6.06
N PHE A 44 -7.66 1.59 -7.24
CA PHE A 44 -8.87 2.00 -7.93
C PHE A 44 -9.81 0.80 -7.98
N GLY A 45 -11.08 1.07 -8.15
CA GLY A 45 -12.02 -0.01 -8.35
C GLY A 45 -11.71 -0.77 -9.62
N SER A 46 -12.35 -1.90 -9.80
CA SER A 46 -12.13 -2.67 -11.00
C SER A 46 -12.51 -1.83 -12.22
N ALA A 47 -11.92 -2.19 -13.36
CA ALA A 47 -12.15 -1.43 -14.58
C ALA A 47 -13.61 -1.43 -15.00
N GLN A 48 -14.38 -2.37 -14.50
CA GLN A 48 -15.76 -2.52 -14.85
C GLN A 48 -16.72 -1.74 -13.96
N ARG A 49 -16.17 -1.06 -12.95
CA ARG A 49 -17.02 -0.31 -12.05
C ARG A 49 -17.57 0.91 -12.75
N GLN A 50 -18.80 1.22 -12.44
CA GLN A 50 -19.46 2.40 -12.97
C GLN A 50 -18.78 3.67 -12.48
N GLU A 51 -18.29 3.64 -11.28
CA GLU A 51 -17.66 4.82 -10.66
C GLU A 51 -16.16 4.78 -10.91
N GLN A 52 -15.80 5.00 -12.13
CA GLN A 52 -14.41 4.99 -12.51
C GLN A 52 -13.67 6.12 -11.82
N GLY A 53 -12.45 5.83 -11.45
CA GLY A 53 -11.63 6.81 -10.78
C GLY A 53 -11.84 6.91 -9.29
N LYS A 54 -12.83 6.21 -8.77
CA LYS A 54 -13.08 6.23 -7.34
C LYS A 54 -12.06 5.35 -6.64
N GLN A 55 -11.43 5.92 -5.63
CA GLN A 55 -10.44 5.21 -4.86
C GLN A 55 -11.09 4.18 -3.95
N SER A 56 -10.50 3.00 -3.87
CA SER A 56 -10.92 2.02 -2.90
C SER A 56 -10.17 2.20 -1.59
N GLN A 57 -8.87 2.36 -1.67
CA GLN A 57 -8.04 2.47 -0.48
C GLN A 57 -6.86 3.37 -0.78
N VAL A 58 -6.40 4.06 0.26
CA VAL A 58 -5.24 4.92 0.16
C VAL A 58 -4.35 4.67 1.37
N ILE A 59 -3.08 4.45 1.11
CA ILE A 59 -2.09 4.23 2.15
C ILE A 59 -0.94 5.17 1.92
N HIS A 60 -0.49 5.81 3.00
CA HIS A 60 0.66 6.70 2.94
C HIS A 60 1.82 6.05 3.68
N LEU A 61 3.01 6.22 3.14
CA LEU A 61 4.23 5.70 3.71
C LEU A 61 5.25 6.82 3.85
N ASN A 62 5.94 6.85 4.97
CA ASN A 62 7.11 7.70 5.08
C ASN A 62 8.35 6.87 4.76
N LYS A 63 9.53 7.49 4.87
CA LYS A 63 10.76 6.82 4.50
C LYS A 63 11.01 5.58 5.34
N GLU A 64 10.74 5.68 6.64
CA GLU A 64 11.02 4.56 7.56
C GLU A 64 10.12 3.37 7.29
N THR A 65 8.82 3.62 7.11
CA THR A 65 7.91 2.50 6.86
C THR A 65 8.08 1.93 5.47
N ALA A 66 8.45 2.75 4.50
CA ALA A 66 8.77 2.25 3.17
C ALA A 66 9.97 1.32 3.23
N LYS A 67 10.97 1.69 4.03
CA LYS A 67 12.17 0.87 4.19
C LYS A 67 11.83 -0.47 4.85
N GLN A 68 10.98 -0.44 5.87
CA GLN A 68 10.53 -1.66 6.52
C GLN A 68 9.80 -2.57 5.53
N LEU A 69 8.92 -1.99 4.74
CA LEU A 69 8.17 -2.78 3.77
C LEU A 69 9.08 -3.41 2.74
N VAL A 70 10.06 -2.67 2.25
CA VAL A 70 11.01 -3.20 1.28
C VAL A 70 11.74 -4.41 1.85
N GLU A 71 12.18 -4.33 3.11
CA GLU A 71 12.88 -5.43 3.74
C GLU A 71 12.00 -6.65 3.88
N TYR A 72 10.77 -6.47 4.30
CA TYR A 72 9.85 -7.60 4.43
C TYR A 72 9.54 -8.22 3.08
N LEU A 73 9.36 -7.42 2.06
CA LEU A 73 9.08 -7.95 0.73
C LEU A 73 10.26 -8.71 0.17
N LYS A 74 11.47 -8.23 0.42
CA LYS A 74 12.66 -8.94 0.00
C LYS A 74 12.74 -10.31 0.64
N GLN A 75 12.45 -10.38 1.93
CA GLN A 75 12.49 -11.65 2.65
C GLN A 75 11.40 -12.59 2.17
N SER A 76 10.21 -12.07 1.94
CA SER A 76 9.07 -12.92 1.56
C SER A 76 9.21 -13.49 0.17
N PHE A 77 9.73 -12.72 -0.75
CA PHE A 77 9.77 -13.11 -2.16
C PHE A 77 11.18 -13.37 -2.66
N ASN A 78 12.17 -13.30 -1.79
CA ASN A 78 13.54 -13.58 -2.20
C ASN A 78 14.04 -12.63 -3.27
N LEU A 79 13.67 -11.38 -3.14
CA LEU A 79 14.06 -10.37 -4.12
C LEU A 79 15.51 -9.94 -3.95
#